data_cbcafb963ae16827f21ef5f5573e14cc
#
_entry.id   cbcafb963ae16827f21ef5f5573e14cc
#
_cell.length_a   1.000
_cell.length_b   1.000
_cell.length_c   1.000
_cell.angle_alpha   90.00
_cell.angle_beta   90.00
_cell.angle_gamma   90.00
#
_symmetry.space_group_name_H-M   'P 1'
#
loop_
_entity.id
_entity.type
_entity.pdbx_description
1 polymer ?
#
loop_
_entity_poly.entity_id
_entity_poly.type
_entity_poly.pdbx_seq_one_letter_code
_entity_poly.pdbx_strand_id
1 'polypeptide(L)'
;MTETLAIAPITKSVLVACEIEHAFRVFTSEVGSWWPLDTHALHPGAVREVVWEGREGGEVYEISTGGEKAHWATVLTWEPPVRTVIAWHVNPDAPAATEIDVRFTSEGDGTRIDLEHRGWERLGEQAAETHGNYDGGWDSVLGKYVLHLA
;
A
#
# COMPACT_ATOMS: atom_id res chain seq x y z
N MET A 1 -31.12 4.24 -18.12
CA MET A 1 -30.62 4.12 -16.75
C MET A 1 -29.14 3.74 -16.77
N THR A 2 -28.37 4.51 -16.10
CA THR A 2 -26.92 4.25 -16.05
C THR A 2 -26.63 3.38 -14.84
N GLU A 3 -26.20 2.16 -15.09
CA GLU A 3 -25.75 1.31 -14.01
C GLU A 3 -24.31 1.70 -13.64
N THR A 4 -24.08 1.88 -12.36
CA THR A 4 -22.72 2.02 -11.85
C THR A 4 -22.14 0.61 -11.80
N LEU A 5 -21.19 0.33 -12.66
CA LEU A 5 -20.49 -0.94 -12.63
C LEU A 5 -19.58 -0.96 -11.41
N ALA A 6 -19.83 -1.87 -10.50
CA ALA A 6 -18.95 -2.11 -9.38
C ALA A 6 -17.65 -2.70 -9.92
N ILE A 7 -16.52 -2.07 -9.58
CA ILE A 7 -15.21 -2.58 -9.92
C ILE A 7 -14.73 -3.44 -8.75
N ALA A 8 -14.39 -4.68 -9.04
CA ALA A 8 -13.97 -5.63 -8.01
C ALA A 8 -12.70 -5.14 -7.31
N PRO A 9 -12.57 -5.37 -5.99
CA PRO A 9 -11.32 -5.10 -5.30
C PRO A 9 -10.17 -5.91 -5.89
N ILE A 10 -8.96 -5.36 -5.82
CA ILE A 10 -7.75 -6.12 -6.11
C ILE A 10 -7.41 -6.89 -4.84
N THR A 11 -7.25 -8.20 -4.95
CA THR A 11 -6.83 -9.04 -3.83
C THR A 11 -5.55 -9.76 -4.19
N LYS A 12 -4.57 -9.69 -3.30
CA LYS A 12 -3.28 -10.35 -3.46
C LYS A 12 -2.92 -11.05 -2.16
N SER A 13 -2.21 -12.16 -2.25
CA SER A 13 -1.75 -12.90 -1.08
C SER A 13 -0.32 -13.36 -1.30
N VAL A 14 0.54 -13.16 -0.31
CA VAL A 14 1.93 -13.61 -0.36
C VAL A 14 2.31 -14.26 0.98
N LEU A 15 3.32 -15.15 0.93
CA LEU A 15 3.90 -15.78 2.10
C LEU A 15 5.33 -15.30 2.28
N VAL A 16 5.69 -14.98 3.51
CA VAL A 16 7.06 -14.60 3.87
C VAL A 16 7.58 -15.51 4.99
N ALA A 17 8.88 -15.76 5.00
CA ALA A 17 9.50 -16.71 5.93
C ALA A 17 10.00 -15.99 7.19
N CYS A 18 9.11 -15.26 7.87
CA CYS A 18 9.44 -14.57 9.11
C CYS A 18 8.21 -14.48 10.03
N GLU A 19 8.46 -14.12 11.29
CA GLU A 19 7.39 -13.97 12.29
C GLU A 19 6.48 -12.78 11.94
N ILE A 20 5.24 -12.85 12.41
CA ILE A 20 4.21 -11.87 12.09
C ILE A 20 4.58 -10.44 12.54
N GLU A 21 5.21 -10.28 13.70
CA GLU A 21 5.65 -8.96 14.18
C GLU A 21 6.68 -8.34 13.25
N HIS A 22 7.62 -9.15 12.77
CA HIS A 22 8.65 -8.69 11.84
C HIS A 22 8.03 -8.37 10.48
N ALA A 23 7.15 -9.24 9.97
CA ALA A 23 6.46 -9.02 8.70
C ALA A 23 5.67 -7.71 8.72
N PHE A 24 4.95 -7.44 9.79
CA PHE A 24 4.16 -6.21 9.95
C PHE A 24 5.06 -4.97 10.01
N ARG A 25 6.12 -5.03 10.81
CA ARG A 25 7.04 -3.90 10.97
C ARG A 25 7.73 -3.54 9.65
N VAL A 26 8.23 -4.54 8.92
CA VAL A 26 8.91 -4.30 7.63
C VAL A 26 7.94 -3.74 6.61
N PHE A 27 6.70 -4.25 6.56
CA PHE A 27 5.69 -3.75 5.62
C PHE A 27 5.36 -2.28 5.87
N THR A 28 5.30 -1.85 7.12
CA THR A 28 4.84 -0.53 7.53
C THR A 28 6.01 0.42 7.83
N SER A 29 6.58 0.37 9.01
CA SER A 29 7.61 1.35 9.43
C SER A 29 8.88 1.27 8.61
N GLU A 30 9.17 0.14 7.98
CA GLU A 30 10.35 -0.03 7.12
C GLU A 30 9.99 -0.11 5.63
N VAL A 31 8.85 0.43 5.24
CA VAL A 31 8.34 0.39 3.87
C VAL A 31 9.34 0.96 2.85
N GLY A 32 10.08 1.98 3.23
CA GLY A 32 11.09 2.58 2.35
C GLY A 32 12.27 1.67 2.03
N SER A 33 12.47 0.58 2.78
CA SER A 33 13.58 -0.35 2.54
C SER A 33 13.31 -1.34 1.42
N TRP A 34 12.05 -1.56 1.05
CA TRP A 34 11.69 -2.56 0.02
C TRP A 34 10.79 -2.02 -1.09
N TRP A 35 10.08 -0.92 -0.85
CA TRP A 35 9.20 -0.31 -1.88
C TRP A 35 10.05 0.13 -3.08
N PRO A 36 9.60 -0.14 -4.33
CA PRO A 36 10.39 0.23 -5.51
C PRO A 36 10.35 1.74 -5.77
N LEU A 37 11.17 2.49 -5.05
CA LEU A 37 11.17 3.96 -5.06
C LEU A 37 11.65 4.57 -6.37
N ASP A 38 12.35 3.81 -7.21
CA ASP A 38 12.80 4.30 -8.50
C ASP A 38 11.66 4.45 -9.51
N THR A 39 10.58 3.71 -9.32
CA THR A 39 9.48 3.63 -10.29
C THR A 39 8.11 3.92 -9.69
N HIS A 40 7.89 3.61 -8.41
CA HIS A 40 6.56 3.65 -7.76
C HIS A 40 6.51 4.69 -6.64
N ALA A 41 7.01 5.89 -6.90
CA ALA A 41 6.99 6.99 -5.95
C ALA A 41 6.56 8.28 -6.64
N LEU A 42 6.26 9.31 -5.85
CA LEU A 42 5.90 10.62 -6.39
C LEU A 42 7.12 11.40 -6.86
N HIS A 43 8.31 11.06 -6.32
CA HIS A 43 9.59 11.58 -6.79
C HIS A 43 10.47 10.40 -7.21
N PRO A 44 10.17 9.71 -8.34
CA PRO A 44 10.90 8.49 -8.70
C PRO A 44 12.40 8.72 -8.82
N GLY A 45 13.18 7.86 -8.14
CA GLY A 45 14.64 7.98 -8.13
C GLY A 45 15.18 9.11 -7.25
N ALA A 46 14.31 9.89 -6.61
CA ALA A 46 14.72 11.04 -5.80
C ALA A 46 14.02 11.05 -4.43
N VAL A 47 13.77 9.87 -3.86
CA VAL A 47 13.17 9.73 -2.54
C VAL A 47 14.26 9.50 -1.51
N ARG A 48 14.31 10.35 -0.48
CA ARG A 48 15.24 10.20 0.65
C ARG A 48 14.73 9.20 1.66
N GLU A 49 13.43 9.25 1.97
CA GLU A 49 12.80 8.33 2.92
C GLU A 49 11.29 8.27 2.72
N VAL A 50 10.68 7.18 3.21
CA VAL A 50 9.23 7.04 3.32
C VAL A 50 8.91 6.86 4.80
N VAL A 51 7.93 7.61 5.30
CA VAL A 51 7.51 7.56 6.70
C VAL A 51 6.09 6.99 6.76
N TRP A 52 5.89 6.01 7.62
CA TRP A 52 4.59 5.45 7.92
C TRP A 52 4.32 5.68 9.41
N GLU A 53 3.49 6.65 9.72
CA GLU A 53 3.16 6.95 11.11
C GLU A 53 2.28 5.86 11.68
N GLY A 54 2.76 5.16 12.69
CA GLY A 54 2.10 3.97 13.26
C GLY A 54 1.03 4.32 14.26
N ARG A 55 -0.10 4.86 13.79
CA ARG A 55 -1.27 5.18 14.63
C ARG A 55 -2.46 5.50 13.75
N GLU A 56 -3.66 5.36 14.29
CA GLU A 56 -4.86 5.85 13.62
C GLU A 56 -4.77 7.36 13.43
N GLY A 57 -5.13 7.84 12.24
CA GLY A 57 -5.00 9.23 11.86
C GLY A 57 -3.61 9.63 11.43
N GLY A 58 -2.64 8.74 11.51
CA GLY A 58 -1.28 8.98 11.05
C GLY A 58 -1.21 9.11 9.53
N GLU A 59 -0.08 9.58 9.04
CA GLU A 59 0.14 9.79 7.61
C GLU A 59 1.25 8.87 7.08
N VAL A 60 1.09 8.43 5.83
CA VAL A 60 2.15 7.76 5.06
C VAL A 60 2.59 8.75 3.98
N TYR A 61 3.86 9.06 3.92
CA TYR A 61 4.38 10.06 2.98
C TYR A 61 5.82 9.79 2.61
N GLU A 62 6.23 10.33 1.46
CA GLU A 62 7.65 10.34 1.06
C GLU A 62 8.26 11.71 1.26
N ILE A 63 9.58 11.73 1.48
CA ILE A 63 10.37 12.96 1.50
C ILE A 63 11.41 12.82 0.41
N SER A 64 11.43 13.79 -0.52
CA SER A 64 12.37 13.79 -1.62
C SER A 64 13.80 14.14 -1.15
N THR A 65 14.77 13.91 -2.01
CA THR A 65 16.17 14.31 -1.74
C THR A 65 16.31 15.81 -1.55
N GLY A 66 15.37 16.60 -2.08
CA GLY A 66 15.31 18.04 -1.88
C GLY A 66 14.56 18.47 -0.63
N GLY A 67 14.03 17.51 0.16
CA GLY A 67 13.29 17.79 1.39
C GLY A 67 11.80 18.05 1.20
N GLU A 68 11.24 17.79 0.02
CA GLU A 68 9.83 17.98 -0.25
C GLU A 68 9.03 16.78 0.23
N LYS A 69 7.91 17.05 0.94
CA LYS A 69 7.00 16.04 1.43
C LYS A 69 5.89 15.81 0.41
N ALA A 70 5.58 14.54 0.14
CA ALA A 70 4.47 14.17 -0.72
C ALA A 70 3.62 13.08 -0.05
N HIS A 71 2.33 13.35 0.10
CA HIS A 71 1.37 12.50 0.79
C HIS A 71 1.04 11.25 -0.02
N TRP A 72 1.05 10.09 0.63
CA TRP A 72 0.59 8.82 0.05
C TRP A 72 -0.77 8.41 0.60
N ALA A 73 -0.92 8.42 1.93
CA ALA A 73 -2.10 7.83 2.57
C ALA A 73 -2.31 8.36 3.99
N THR A 74 -3.52 8.09 4.50
CA THR A 74 -3.86 8.31 5.90
C THR A 74 -4.18 6.96 6.54
N VAL A 75 -3.65 6.70 7.72
CA VAL A 75 -3.90 5.46 8.45
C VAL A 75 -5.30 5.50 9.06
N LEU A 76 -6.16 4.60 8.62
CA LEU A 76 -7.54 4.48 9.13
C LEU A 76 -7.63 3.49 10.27
N THR A 77 -6.92 2.36 10.17
CA THR A 77 -6.91 1.30 11.18
C THR A 77 -5.47 0.92 11.45
N TRP A 78 -5.13 0.79 12.72
CA TRP A 78 -3.78 0.40 13.14
C TRP A 78 -3.88 -0.66 14.23
N GLU A 79 -3.69 -1.92 13.85
CA GLU A 79 -3.82 -3.09 14.73
C GLU A 79 -2.60 -4.02 14.60
N PRO A 80 -1.41 -3.57 15.05
CA PRO A 80 -0.22 -4.41 14.94
C PRO A 80 -0.35 -5.65 15.82
N PRO A 81 0.14 -6.80 15.42
CA PRO A 81 0.80 -7.06 14.13
C PRO A 81 -0.14 -7.71 13.09
N VAL A 82 -1.46 -7.53 13.22
CA VAL A 82 -2.43 -8.31 12.45
C VAL A 82 -3.10 -7.55 11.31
N ARG A 83 -3.20 -6.22 11.39
CA ARG A 83 -3.94 -5.47 10.37
C ARG A 83 -3.62 -3.99 10.36
N THR A 84 -3.59 -3.41 9.16
CA THR A 84 -3.63 -1.96 8.97
C THR A 84 -4.46 -1.65 7.73
N VAL A 85 -5.20 -0.55 7.77
CA VAL A 85 -5.98 -0.04 6.63
C VAL A 85 -5.56 1.40 6.40
N ILE A 86 -5.27 1.74 5.14
CA ILE A 86 -4.88 3.10 4.77
C ILE A 86 -5.80 3.63 3.68
N ALA A 87 -6.10 4.93 3.74
CA ALA A 87 -6.79 5.66 2.68
C ALA A 87 -5.73 6.16 1.70
N TRP A 88 -5.66 5.54 0.52
CA TRP A 88 -4.61 5.76 -0.46
C TRP A 88 -4.99 6.91 -1.40
N HIS A 89 -4.21 7.98 -1.40
CA HIS A 89 -4.53 9.19 -2.16
C HIS A 89 -3.26 9.89 -2.64
N VAL A 90 -2.51 9.21 -3.51
CA VAL A 90 -1.24 9.74 -4.05
C VAL A 90 -1.46 10.80 -5.13
N ASN A 91 -2.59 10.76 -5.83
CA ASN A 91 -2.94 11.76 -6.82
C ASN A 91 -3.85 12.82 -6.17
N PRO A 92 -3.36 14.05 -5.93
CA PRO A 92 -4.17 15.08 -5.28
C PRO A 92 -5.38 15.52 -6.13
N ASP A 93 -5.35 15.25 -7.44
CA ASP A 93 -6.47 15.57 -8.33
C ASP A 93 -7.53 14.48 -8.35
N ALA A 94 -7.29 13.33 -7.73
CA ALA A 94 -8.29 12.28 -7.64
C ALA A 94 -9.45 12.72 -6.75
N PRO A 95 -10.71 12.38 -7.12
CA PRO A 95 -11.90 12.87 -6.41
C PRO A 95 -12.03 12.29 -4.99
N ALA A 96 -11.39 11.15 -4.71
CA ALA A 96 -11.45 10.50 -3.41
C ALA A 96 -10.28 9.54 -3.25
N ALA A 97 -10.05 9.12 -2.01
CA ALA A 97 -9.08 8.07 -1.70
C ALA A 97 -9.70 6.70 -1.96
N THR A 98 -8.85 5.75 -2.38
CA THR A 98 -9.17 4.33 -2.32
C THR A 98 -8.71 3.79 -0.97
N GLU A 99 -8.99 2.52 -0.65
CA GLU A 99 -8.56 1.92 0.61
C GLU A 99 -7.71 0.69 0.35
N ILE A 100 -6.64 0.57 1.13
CA ILE A 100 -5.77 -0.61 1.11
C ILE A 100 -5.84 -1.24 2.49
N ASP A 101 -6.36 -2.48 2.54
CA ASP A 101 -6.52 -3.27 3.76
C ASP A 101 -5.48 -4.38 3.72
N VAL A 102 -4.58 -4.41 4.69
CA VAL A 102 -3.50 -5.41 4.74
C VAL A 102 -3.64 -6.21 6.03
N ARG A 103 -3.80 -7.52 5.89
CA ARG A 103 -3.96 -8.45 7.00
C ARG A 103 -2.80 -9.43 7.05
N PHE A 104 -2.33 -9.70 8.27
CA PHE A 104 -1.20 -10.58 8.53
C PHE A 104 -1.67 -11.75 9.38
N THR A 105 -1.36 -12.96 8.93
CA THR A 105 -1.77 -14.19 9.63
C THR A 105 -0.58 -15.12 9.74
N SER A 106 -0.28 -15.58 10.96
CA SER A 106 0.76 -16.60 11.13
C SER A 106 0.34 -17.88 10.44
N GLU A 107 1.24 -18.44 9.62
CA GLU A 107 0.97 -19.66 8.85
C GLU A 107 2.23 -20.52 8.82
N GLY A 108 2.20 -21.65 9.51
CA GLY A 108 3.39 -22.47 9.71
C GLY A 108 4.47 -21.69 10.41
N ASP A 109 5.68 -21.70 9.86
CA ASP A 109 6.83 -20.96 10.41
C ASP A 109 6.92 -19.53 9.83
N GLY A 110 5.97 -19.13 9.04
CA GLY A 110 5.97 -17.84 8.37
C GLY A 110 4.71 -17.04 8.60
N THR A 111 4.49 -16.08 7.71
CA THR A 111 3.34 -15.18 7.76
C THR A 111 2.72 -15.06 6.37
N ARG A 112 1.39 -15.16 6.32
CA ARG A 112 0.63 -14.84 5.10
C ARG A 112 0.16 -13.39 5.19
N ILE A 113 0.36 -12.66 4.11
CA ILE A 113 -0.13 -11.28 3.96
C ILE A 113 -1.22 -11.29 2.91
N ASP A 114 -2.42 -10.85 3.31
CA ASP A 114 -3.56 -10.70 2.41
C ASP A 114 -3.82 -9.20 2.24
N LEU A 115 -3.74 -8.72 1.00
CA LEU A 115 -3.94 -7.32 0.66
C LEU A 115 -5.22 -7.18 -0.18
N GLU A 116 -6.06 -6.23 0.20
CA GLU A 116 -7.24 -5.86 -0.59
C GLU A 116 -7.19 -4.36 -0.86
N HIS A 117 -7.19 -3.98 -2.13
CA HIS A 117 -7.26 -2.59 -2.56
C HIS A 117 -8.64 -2.36 -3.16
N ARG A 118 -9.45 -1.55 -2.51
CA ARG A 118 -10.88 -1.39 -2.80
C ARG A 118 -11.29 0.07 -2.87
N GLY A 119 -12.53 0.32 -3.27
CA GLY A 119 -13.07 1.66 -3.38
C GLY A 119 -12.81 2.32 -4.73
N TRP A 120 -12.54 1.52 -5.76
CA TRP A 120 -12.21 2.00 -7.10
C TRP A 120 -13.30 2.86 -7.70
N GLU A 121 -14.57 2.56 -7.41
CA GLU A 121 -15.73 3.30 -7.90
C GLU A 121 -15.70 4.78 -7.48
N ARG A 122 -14.99 5.10 -6.41
CA ARG A 122 -14.82 6.47 -5.93
C ARG A 122 -14.02 7.36 -6.90
N LEU A 123 -13.27 6.74 -7.80
CA LEU A 123 -12.43 7.45 -8.79
C LEU A 123 -13.22 7.87 -10.02
N GLY A 124 -14.50 7.49 -10.12
CA GLY A 124 -15.36 7.87 -11.23
C GLY A 124 -14.87 7.33 -12.58
N GLU A 125 -14.72 8.18 -13.58
CA GLU A 125 -14.36 7.77 -14.93
C GLU A 125 -12.98 7.14 -15.04
N GLN A 126 -12.07 7.44 -14.13
CA GLN A 126 -10.71 6.91 -14.14
C GLN A 126 -10.59 5.55 -13.44
N ALA A 127 -11.68 5.06 -12.84
CA ALA A 127 -11.64 3.88 -11.99
C ALA A 127 -11.10 2.63 -12.69
N ALA A 128 -11.61 2.31 -13.87
CA ALA A 128 -11.21 1.10 -14.59
C ALA A 128 -9.74 1.12 -15.01
N GLU A 129 -9.26 2.25 -15.52
CA GLU A 129 -7.88 2.40 -15.96
C GLU A 129 -6.92 2.33 -14.78
N THR A 130 -7.23 3.04 -13.71
CA THR A 130 -6.41 3.07 -12.50
C THR A 130 -6.35 1.67 -11.86
N HIS A 131 -7.49 0.98 -11.77
CA HIS A 131 -7.55 -0.39 -11.27
C HIS A 131 -6.60 -1.30 -12.06
N GLY A 132 -6.65 -1.24 -13.41
CA GLY A 132 -5.78 -2.07 -14.24
C GLY A 132 -4.30 -1.79 -14.01
N ASN A 133 -3.92 -0.54 -13.81
CA ASN A 133 -2.54 -0.16 -13.52
C ASN A 133 -2.07 -0.71 -12.17
N TYR A 134 -2.90 -0.64 -11.15
CA TYR A 134 -2.55 -1.14 -9.82
C TYR A 134 -2.55 -2.66 -9.74
N ASP A 135 -3.40 -3.35 -10.50
CA ASP A 135 -3.45 -4.80 -10.46
C ASP A 135 -2.09 -5.42 -10.81
N GLY A 136 -1.48 -5.00 -11.89
CA GLY A 136 -0.12 -5.41 -12.24
C GLY A 136 0.95 -4.80 -11.33
N GLY A 137 0.74 -3.55 -10.92
CA GLY A 137 1.67 -2.84 -10.03
C GLY A 137 1.87 -3.53 -8.69
N TRP A 138 0.79 -4.04 -8.09
CA TRP A 138 0.87 -4.75 -6.81
C TRP A 138 1.71 -6.01 -6.89
N ASP A 139 1.67 -6.74 -8.01
CA ASP A 139 2.51 -7.93 -8.17
C ASP A 139 4.00 -7.58 -8.09
N SER A 140 4.41 -6.48 -8.72
CA SER A 140 5.78 -6.00 -8.67
C SER A 140 6.18 -5.52 -7.28
N VAL A 141 5.31 -4.75 -6.64
CA VAL A 141 5.56 -4.17 -5.32
C VAL A 141 5.67 -5.28 -4.26
N LEU A 142 4.70 -6.19 -4.22
CA LEU A 142 4.72 -7.29 -3.25
C LEU A 142 5.87 -8.27 -3.51
N GLY A 143 6.28 -8.44 -4.77
CA GLY A 143 7.46 -9.21 -5.10
C GLY A 143 8.72 -8.67 -4.46
N LYS A 144 8.88 -7.35 -4.41
CA LYS A 144 10.01 -6.69 -3.74
C LYS A 144 9.98 -6.93 -2.23
N TYR A 145 8.80 -6.88 -1.62
CA TYR A 145 8.62 -7.15 -0.20
C TYR A 145 9.05 -8.59 0.14
N VAL A 146 8.57 -9.56 -0.62
CA VAL A 146 8.92 -10.98 -0.42
C VAL A 146 10.42 -11.20 -0.57
N LEU A 147 11.04 -10.62 -1.59
CA LEU A 147 12.49 -10.73 -1.81
C LEU A 147 13.29 -10.11 -0.66
N HIS A 148 12.83 -9.00 -0.13
CA HIS A 148 13.50 -8.30 0.98
C HIS A 148 13.54 -9.17 2.25
N LEU A 149 12.50 -9.97 2.46
CA LEU A 149 12.37 -10.84 3.63
C LEU A 149 12.88 -12.27 3.41
N ALA A 150 13.32 -12.58 2.19
CA ALA A 150 13.85 -13.91 1.88
C ALA A 150 15.22 -14.13 2.52
#